data_00dd24b1684f91f0cdc947fc0848eedb
#
_entry.id   00dd24b1684f91f0cdc947fc0848eedb
#
_cell.length_a   1.000
_cell.length_b   1.000
_cell.length_c   1.000
_cell.angle_alpha   90.00
_cell.angle_beta   90.00
_cell.angle_gamma   90.00
#
_symmetry.space_group_name_H-M   'P 1'
#
loop_
_entity.id
_entity.type
_entity.pdbx_description
1 polymer ?
#
loop_
_entity_poly.entity_id
_entity_poly.type
_entity_poly.pdbx_seq_one_letter_code
_entity_poly.pdbx_strand_id
1 'polypeptide(L)'
;MKLHTILLASLVLAPSGLGRPQEPAAAEQRASAFEWGPRQAEHLFNRAGFGARPNEIGYALRMPHTDFVEQLLKGFAEGGDPFFVEPLARPARREFEGDEDAYRKALERYRREERALLVGYSGWWVDQMIDGKDPLREKMVLFWHGYFTSSARDVKSATAMVRQNELFHRHALGNFRELLRAIVRDPAMIEYLDNNQNRKGNPNENLAREIMELFTLGEGHYTEDDIKEGARALTGWRTNDDKTDAYFVSRQHDSGVKTILGRKGKFDADDFVDILLDQPACPRWIARRLLAYFEGAEPSEERLAEYAACLRAERFEVAPFLRKLFLDPRFYRDEILGERISSPVEYLVGTTRRLGVEVPAQLLWLAAGQLGQRLFDPPNVKGWEGGEAWITTSTLLARGNMAGMLIGVVKFEDVLKDESFDVGDGEDSMMGGDAMSGDSPSGAATGAGTARPKRDAKREAKPDLGPEMGALKRLTGEFYYPRINLSARATRLGVSRDGALIEALCDELLPVPLSETSRIALLDFLRAERGALMLEDGKLLSAGAKAEDVLRRLAHLILSLPEAQLG
;
A
#
# COMPACT_ATOMS: atom_id res chain seq x y z
N MET A 1 -18.68 -20.32 24.89
CA MET A 1 -19.41 -19.45 23.94
C MET A 1 -20.26 -18.48 24.72
N LYS A 2 -19.70 -17.38 25.28
CA LYS A 2 -20.43 -16.22 25.89
C LYS A 2 -19.47 -15.29 26.68
N LEU A 3 -18.24 -15.07 26.26
CA LEU A 3 -17.31 -14.13 26.93
C LEU A 3 -16.57 -13.17 25.97
N HIS A 4 -16.86 -13.18 24.68
CA HIS A 4 -16.13 -12.37 23.70
C HIS A 4 -16.78 -11.02 23.33
N THR A 5 -17.95 -10.69 23.90
CA THR A 5 -18.73 -9.52 23.45
C THR A 5 -18.69 -8.32 24.42
N ILE A 6 -17.99 -8.37 25.54
CA ILE A 6 -18.15 -7.34 26.58
C ILE A 6 -17.01 -6.31 26.65
N LEU A 7 -15.84 -6.53 26.04
CA LEU A 7 -14.71 -5.60 26.18
C LEU A 7 -14.55 -4.56 25.03
N LEU A 8 -15.31 -4.67 23.97
CA LEU A 8 -15.23 -3.75 22.80
C LEU A 8 -16.24 -2.58 22.84
N ALA A 9 -17.14 -2.55 23.82
CA ALA A 9 -18.24 -1.56 23.86
C ALA A 9 -17.91 -0.25 24.59
N SER A 10 -16.70 -0.04 25.10
CA SER A 10 -16.36 1.15 25.92
C SER A 10 -15.39 2.13 25.29
N LEU A 11 -14.97 1.96 24.05
CA LEU A 11 -14.14 2.93 23.33
C LEU A 11 -14.95 3.68 22.25
N VAL A 12 -16.04 4.33 22.66
CA VAL A 12 -16.69 5.35 21.84
C VAL A 12 -15.86 6.63 21.96
N LEU A 13 -15.20 7.01 20.89
CA LEU A 13 -14.58 8.31 20.70
C LEU A 13 -15.59 9.43 20.96
N ALA A 14 -15.41 10.18 22.05
CA ALA A 14 -16.11 11.44 22.26
C ALA A 14 -15.55 12.48 21.27
N PRO A 15 -16.39 13.32 20.64
CA PRO A 15 -15.90 14.38 19.77
C PRO A 15 -15.19 15.44 20.61
N SER A 16 -13.89 15.59 20.43
CA SER A 16 -13.09 16.65 21.04
C SER A 16 -13.31 17.97 20.32
N GLY A 17 -14.43 18.61 20.66
CA GLY A 17 -14.70 20.01 20.36
C GLY A 17 -14.61 20.84 21.62
N LEU A 18 -13.41 21.16 22.11
CA LEU A 18 -13.17 22.24 23.06
C LEU A 18 -11.82 22.88 22.74
N GLY A 19 -11.90 24.15 22.32
CA GLY A 19 -10.74 24.96 22.03
C GLY A 19 -9.78 24.99 23.21
N ARG A 20 -8.51 24.67 22.94
CA ARG A 20 -7.42 24.89 23.88
C ARG A 20 -7.21 26.39 24.08
N PRO A 21 -7.02 26.88 25.31
CA PRO A 21 -6.56 28.24 25.53
C PRO A 21 -5.16 28.42 24.95
N GLN A 22 -4.96 29.49 24.17
CA GLN A 22 -3.62 29.92 23.80
C GLN A 22 -2.87 30.34 25.05
N GLU A 23 -1.88 29.57 25.48
CA GLU A 23 -0.84 30.03 26.37
C GLU A 23 0.21 30.83 25.59
N PRO A 24 0.79 31.88 26.17
CA PRO A 24 1.67 32.80 25.45
C PRO A 24 3.02 32.15 25.14
N ALA A 25 3.53 32.49 23.97
CA ALA A 25 4.86 32.16 23.48
C ALA A 25 5.95 32.59 24.50
N ALA A 26 6.55 31.65 25.19
CA ALA A 26 7.91 31.71 25.74
C ALA A 26 8.27 30.34 26.34
N ALA A 27 8.57 29.39 25.49
CA ALA A 27 9.50 28.31 25.82
C ALA A 27 10.29 28.05 24.55
N GLU A 28 11.43 28.68 24.40
CA GLU A 28 12.54 28.12 23.63
C GLU A 28 12.79 26.73 24.19
N GLN A 29 12.07 25.74 23.66
CA GLN A 29 12.38 24.35 23.91
C GLN A 29 13.79 24.15 23.41
N ARG A 30 14.70 23.91 24.36
CA ARG A 30 16.01 23.34 24.07
C ARG A 30 15.74 22.17 23.13
N ALA A 31 16.05 22.34 21.85
CA ALA A 31 16.11 21.24 20.90
C ALA A 31 17.04 20.20 21.57
N SER A 32 16.50 19.12 22.08
CA SER A 32 17.32 18.02 22.61
C SER A 32 18.23 17.62 21.46
N ALA A 33 19.53 17.57 21.71
CA ALA A 33 20.49 17.16 20.71
C ALA A 33 20.02 15.80 20.17
N PHE A 34 19.95 15.65 18.84
CA PHE A 34 19.58 14.39 18.22
C PHE A 34 20.50 13.28 18.71
N GLU A 35 19.91 12.23 19.26
CA GLU A 35 20.62 11.03 19.72
C GLU A 35 20.11 9.83 18.95
N TRP A 36 21.04 9.10 18.29
CA TRP A 36 20.71 7.86 17.60
C TRP A 36 20.54 6.73 18.60
N GLY A 37 19.30 6.36 18.85
CA GLY A 37 18.91 5.35 19.83
C GLY A 37 17.82 4.40 19.30
N PRO A 38 17.35 3.46 20.15
CA PRO A 38 16.36 2.45 19.75
C PRO A 38 15.09 3.03 19.15
N ARG A 39 14.56 4.11 19.74
CA ARG A 39 13.33 4.78 19.30
C ARG A 39 13.49 5.38 17.89
N GLN A 40 14.62 6.02 17.61
CA GLN A 40 14.92 6.60 16.31
C GLN A 40 15.16 5.53 15.25
N ALA A 41 15.83 4.44 15.63
CA ALA A 41 16.03 3.30 14.75
C ALA A 41 14.71 2.62 14.40
N GLU A 42 13.84 2.36 15.38
CA GLU A 42 12.50 1.81 15.16
C GLU A 42 11.68 2.70 14.21
N HIS A 43 11.67 4.02 14.47
CA HIS A 43 10.99 4.98 13.60
C HIS A 43 11.51 4.89 12.16
N LEU A 44 12.83 4.87 11.97
CA LEU A 44 13.41 4.78 10.63
C LEU A 44 13.04 3.46 9.92
N PHE A 45 13.04 2.31 10.64
CA PHE A 45 12.58 1.05 10.08
C PHE A 45 11.08 1.06 9.71
N ASN A 46 10.25 1.77 10.48
CA ASN A 46 8.83 1.90 10.17
C ASN A 46 8.60 2.77 8.93
N ARG A 47 9.32 3.89 8.82
CA ARG A 47 9.13 4.87 7.75
C ARG A 47 9.85 4.52 6.47
N ALA A 48 11.11 4.09 6.55
CA ALA A 48 11.93 3.72 5.39
C ALA A 48 11.80 2.23 4.99
N GLY A 49 11.01 1.46 5.73
CA GLY A 49 10.74 0.05 5.48
C GLY A 49 9.36 -0.35 5.99
N PHE A 50 9.26 -1.56 6.52
CA PHE A 50 8.01 -2.17 7.00
C PHE A 50 8.12 -2.61 8.48
N GLY A 51 8.83 -1.84 9.32
CA GLY A 51 9.10 -2.19 10.71
C GLY A 51 10.31 -3.11 10.89
N ALA A 52 10.85 -3.13 12.09
CA ALA A 52 12.02 -3.91 12.44
C ALA A 52 11.66 -5.32 12.92
N ARG A 53 12.50 -6.30 12.61
CA ARG A 53 12.55 -7.58 13.33
C ARG A 53 13.28 -7.40 14.67
N PRO A 54 13.06 -8.28 15.66
CA PRO A 54 13.62 -8.08 17.00
C PRO A 54 15.13 -7.86 17.09
N ASN A 55 15.91 -8.35 16.12
CA ASN A 55 17.37 -8.23 16.09
C ASN A 55 17.87 -7.06 15.21
N GLU A 56 17.01 -6.45 14.41
CA GLU A 56 17.41 -5.42 13.42
C GLU A 56 17.71 -4.07 14.09
N ILE A 57 16.99 -3.72 15.17
CA ILE A 57 17.30 -2.51 15.96
C ILE A 57 18.71 -2.60 16.53
N GLY A 58 19.06 -3.72 17.18
CA GLY A 58 20.40 -3.94 17.71
C GLY A 58 21.48 -3.95 16.61
N TYR A 59 21.14 -4.34 15.40
CA TYR A 59 22.04 -4.22 14.24
C TYR A 59 22.27 -2.75 13.87
N ALA A 60 21.20 -1.97 13.73
CA ALA A 60 21.27 -0.56 13.35
C ALA A 60 22.11 0.27 14.36
N LEU A 61 21.96 -0.02 15.65
CA LEU A 61 22.66 0.70 16.72
C LEU A 61 24.17 0.37 16.84
N ARG A 62 24.67 -0.62 16.10
CA ARG A 62 26.11 -0.93 16.06
C ARG A 62 26.92 0.00 15.15
N MET A 63 26.24 0.86 14.38
CA MET A 63 26.89 1.81 13.47
C MET A 63 26.35 3.22 13.67
N PRO A 64 27.10 4.25 13.25
CA PRO A 64 26.61 5.63 13.24
C PRO A 64 25.33 5.76 12.42
N HIS A 65 24.46 6.70 12.79
CA HIS A 65 23.23 6.99 12.07
C HIS A 65 23.46 7.25 10.58
N THR A 66 24.49 8.03 10.23
CA THR A 66 24.87 8.32 8.85
C THR A 66 25.15 7.04 8.05
N ASP A 67 25.89 6.10 8.64
CA ASP A 67 26.29 4.87 7.96
C ASP A 67 25.09 3.93 7.77
N PHE A 68 24.17 3.93 8.75
CA PHE A 68 22.93 3.16 8.62
C PHE A 68 22.01 3.72 7.54
N VAL A 69 21.89 5.04 7.40
CA VAL A 69 21.14 5.68 6.32
C VAL A 69 21.76 5.36 4.95
N GLU A 70 23.09 5.40 4.83
CA GLU A 70 23.79 4.99 3.58
C GLU A 70 23.55 3.51 3.27
N GLN A 71 23.49 2.66 4.29
CA GLN A 71 23.17 1.24 4.12
C GLN A 71 21.74 1.04 3.63
N LEU A 72 20.76 1.79 4.16
CA LEU A 72 19.37 1.76 3.68
C LEU A 72 19.25 2.18 2.22
N LEU A 73 19.99 3.22 1.81
CA LEU A 73 19.97 3.69 0.42
C LEU A 73 20.59 2.69 -0.57
N LYS A 74 21.51 1.84 -0.11
CA LYS A 74 22.16 0.79 -0.92
C LYS A 74 21.42 -0.54 -0.92
N GLY A 75 20.56 -0.77 0.09
CA GLY A 75 20.03 -2.08 0.44
C GLY A 75 21.00 -2.90 1.32
N PHE A 76 20.47 -3.89 2.05
CA PHE A 76 21.25 -4.75 2.96
C PHE A 76 21.87 -5.96 2.27
N ALA A 77 21.31 -6.36 1.13
CA ALA A 77 21.82 -7.43 0.26
C ALA A 77 21.43 -7.13 -1.19
N GLU A 78 22.07 -7.80 -2.14
CA GLU A 78 21.55 -7.83 -3.51
C GLU A 78 20.09 -8.31 -3.48
N GLY A 79 19.25 -7.66 -4.30
CA GLY A 79 17.80 -7.90 -4.34
C GLY A 79 17.46 -9.39 -4.43
N GLY A 80 16.26 -9.75 -3.96
CA GLY A 80 15.74 -11.11 -4.05
C GLY A 80 15.73 -11.62 -5.49
N ASP A 81 15.54 -12.93 -5.66
CA ASP A 81 15.42 -13.52 -6.99
C ASP A 81 14.32 -12.81 -7.77
N PRO A 82 14.61 -12.34 -9.01
CA PRO A 82 13.62 -11.65 -9.81
C PRO A 82 12.45 -12.59 -10.10
N PHE A 83 11.24 -12.05 -10.03
CA PHE A 83 10.07 -12.80 -10.48
C PHE A 83 10.11 -12.88 -12.01
N PHE A 84 10.31 -14.07 -12.52
CA PHE A 84 10.35 -14.25 -13.96
C PHE A 84 8.93 -14.29 -14.53
N VAL A 85 8.62 -13.35 -15.42
CA VAL A 85 7.33 -13.26 -16.12
C VAL A 85 7.50 -13.67 -17.57
N GLU A 86 6.88 -14.79 -17.93
CA GLU A 86 6.66 -15.11 -19.34
C GLU A 86 5.39 -14.36 -19.80
N PRO A 87 5.50 -13.50 -20.84
CA PRO A 87 4.33 -12.76 -21.33
C PRO A 87 3.25 -13.71 -21.81
N LEU A 88 2.03 -13.51 -21.32
CA LEU A 88 0.87 -14.27 -21.75
C LEU A 88 0.33 -13.71 -23.08
N ALA A 89 0.24 -14.54 -24.11
CA ALA A 89 -0.33 -14.17 -25.39
C ALA A 89 -1.87 -14.29 -25.35
N ARG A 90 -2.58 -13.21 -25.64
CA ARG A 90 -4.03 -13.22 -25.73
C ARG A 90 -4.47 -14.00 -26.97
N PRO A 91 -5.39 -14.98 -26.86
CA PRO A 91 -5.90 -15.72 -28.02
C PRO A 91 -6.54 -14.78 -29.03
N ALA A 92 -6.11 -14.86 -30.29
CA ALA A 92 -6.71 -14.08 -31.36
C ALA A 92 -7.84 -14.89 -32.05
N ARG A 93 -9.02 -14.28 -32.18
CA ARG A 93 -10.21 -14.94 -32.72
C ARG A 93 -9.97 -15.63 -34.07
N ARG A 94 -9.12 -15.03 -34.94
CA ARG A 94 -8.71 -15.57 -36.25
C ARG A 94 -8.00 -16.94 -36.16
N GLU A 95 -7.43 -17.31 -35.04
CA GLU A 95 -6.71 -18.58 -34.83
C GLU A 95 -7.65 -19.78 -34.67
N PHE A 96 -8.95 -19.52 -34.50
CA PHE A 96 -9.95 -20.53 -34.19
C PHE A 96 -10.88 -20.83 -35.39
N GLU A 97 -10.60 -20.29 -36.59
CA GLU A 97 -11.30 -20.56 -37.85
C GLU A 97 -12.85 -20.50 -37.75
N GLY A 98 -13.37 -19.68 -36.84
CA GLY A 98 -14.81 -19.52 -36.59
C GLY A 98 -15.40 -20.45 -35.51
N ASP A 99 -14.62 -21.31 -34.88
CA ASP A 99 -15.05 -22.08 -33.72
C ASP A 99 -15.12 -21.18 -32.47
N GLU A 100 -16.29 -20.58 -32.24
CA GLU A 100 -16.54 -19.66 -31.11
C GLU A 100 -16.42 -20.34 -29.75
N ASP A 101 -16.73 -21.64 -29.64
CA ASP A 101 -16.63 -22.38 -28.41
C ASP A 101 -15.16 -22.64 -28.04
N ALA A 102 -14.31 -22.97 -29.00
CA ALA A 102 -12.89 -23.13 -28.83
C ALA A 102 -12.24 -21.77 -28.43
N TYR A 103 -12.61 -20.68 -29.11
CA TYR A 103 -12.14 -19.33 -28.80
C TYR A 103 -12.53 -18.93 -27.35
N ARG A 104 -13.78 -19.12 -26.94
CA ARG A 104 -14.26 -18.81 -25.60
C ARG A 104 -13.47 -19.58 -24.52
N LYS A 105 -13.26 -20.89 -24.69
CA LYS A 105 -12.46 -21.72 -23.78
C LYS A 105 -11.00 -21.24 -23.69
N ALA A 106 -10.40 -20.86 -24.81
CA ALA A 106 -9.04 -20.31 -24.83
C ALA A 106 -8.97 -18.98 -24.09
N LEU A 107 -9.96 -18.10 -24.26
CA LEU A 107 -10.03 -16.82 -23.55
C LEU A 107 -10.26 -17.00 -22.04
N GLU A 108 -11.10 -17.95 -21.63
CA GLU A 108 -11.28 -18.30 -20.21
C GLU A 108 -10.00 -18.84 -19.57
N ARG A 109 -9.22 -19.66 -20.31
CA ARG A 109 -7.93 -20.14 -19.87
C ARG A 109 -6.95 -18.99 -19.73
N TYR A 110 -6.83 -18.12 -20.73
CA TYR A 110 -6.00 -16.92 -20.70
C TYR A 110 -6.33 -16.03 -19.49
N ARG A 111 -7.61 -15.75 -19.22
CA ARG A 111 -8.04 -14.95 -18.07
C ARG A 111 -7.66 -15.61 -16.74
N ARG A 112 -7.67 -16.95 -16.63
CA ARG A 112 -7.21 -17.66 -15.41
C ARG A 112 -5.70 -17.55 -15.24
N GLU A 113 -4.95 -17.68 -16.33
CA GLU A 113 -3.49 -17.55 -16.32
C GLU A 113 -3.06 -16.11 -15.94
N GLU A 114 -3.73 -15.09 -16.48
CA GLU A 114 -3.56 -13.68 -16.11
C GLU A 114 -3.81 -13.45 -14.61
N ARG A 115 -4.90 -13.98 -14.07
CA ARG A 115 -5.17 -13.87 -12.61
C ARG A 115 -4.11 -14.60 -11.79
N ALA A 116 -3.72 -15.79 -12.17
CA ALA A 116 -2.72 -16.57 -11.47
C ALA A 116 -1.35 -15.86 -11.47
N LEU A 117 -0.97 -15.24 -12.60
CA LEU A 117 0.23 -14.42 -12.71
C LEU A 117 0.19 -13.24 -11.74
N LEU A 118 -0.89 -12.47 -11.72
CA LEU A 118 -1.02 -11.31 -10.85
C LEU A 118 -0.99 -11.68 -9.36
N VAL A 119 -1.70 -12.74 -8.97
CA VAL A 119 -1.70 -13.27 -7.59
C VAL A 119 -0.31 -13.75 -7.20
N GLY A 120 0.36 -14.49 -8.09
CA GLY A 120 1.73 -14.97 -7.86
C GLY A 120 2.73 -13.83 -7.67
N TYR A 121 2.67 -12.83 -8.57
CA TYR A 121 3.52 -11.65 -8.47
C TYR A 121 3.24 -10.82 -7.22
N SER A 122 1.97 -10.61 -6.88
CA SER A 122 1.57 -9.87 -5.68
C SER A 122 2.10 -10.54 -4.41
N GLY A 123 2.03 -11.88 -4.34
CA GLY A 123 2.62 -12.65 -3.25
C GLY A 123 4.14 -12.50 -3.20
N TRP A 124 4.83 -12.64 -4.33
CA TRP A 124 6.27 -12.43 -4.41
C TRP A 124 6.66 -11.02 -3.92
N TRP A 125 5.93 -9.99 -4.32
CA TRP A 125 6.23 -8.62 -3.89
C TRP A 125 6.03 -8.42 -2.38
N VAL A 126 4.98 -9.00 -1.80
CA VAL A 126 4.78 -9.01 -0.34
C VAL A 126 5.91 -9.77 0.37
N ASP A 127 6.39 -10.88 -0.21
CA ASP A 127 7.56 -11.61 0.33
C ASP A 127 8.83 -10.74 0.32
N GLN A 128 9.08 -9.93 -0.73
CA GLN A 128 10.19 -8.98 -0.74
C GLN A 128 10.08 -7.95 0.40
N MET A 129 8.88 -7.44 0.69
CA MET A 129 8.64 -6.52 1.81
C MET A 129 8.90 -7.20 3.17
N ILE A 130 8.52 -8.47 3.33
CA ILE A 130 8.74 -9.25 4.56
C ILE A 130 10.22 -9.58 4.72
N ASP A 131 10.90 -9.99 3.66
CA ASP A 131 12.32 -10.41 3.69
C ASP A 131 13.24 -9.26 4.11
N GLY A 132 12.97 -8.05 3.63
CA GLY A 132 13.65 -6.83 4.05
C GLY A 132 15.10 -6.72 3.59
N LYS A 133 15.45 -7.34 2.47
CA LYS A 133 16.79 -7.21 1.86
C LYS A 133 17.05 -5.81 1.34
N ASP A 134 16.04 -5.17 0.77
CA ASP A 134 16.09 -3.78 0.29
C ASP A 134 14.82 -3.03 0.71
N PRO A 135 14.62 -2.78 2.01
CA PRO A 135 13.34 -2.32 2.57
C PRO A 135 12.95 -0.93 2.05
N LEU A 136 13.92 -0.05 1.84
CA LEU A 136 13.66 1.30 1.32
C LEU A 136 13.24 1.26 -0.16
N ARG A 137 13.82 0.37 -0.96
CA ARG A 137 13.39 0.17 -2.35
C ARG A 137 11.94 -0.29 -2.40
N GLU A 138 11.59 -1.33 -1.63
CA GLU A 138 10.22 -1.85 -1.58
C GLU A 138 9.23 -0.80 -1.07
N LYS A 139 9.63 0.02 -0.10
CA LYS A 139 8.84 1.15 0.40
C LYS A 139 8.60 2.19 -0.69
N MET A 140 9.63 2.52 -1.46
CA MET A 140 9.51 3.46 -2.58
C MET A 140 8.71 2.88 -3.75
N VAL A 141 8.81 1.58 -4.02
CA VAL A 141 7.95 0.91 -5.01
C VAL A 141 6.48 1.01 -4.59
N LEU A 142 6.17 0.79 -3.31
CA LEU A 142 4.81 0.97 -2.78
C LEU A 142 4.34 2.43 -2.90
N PHE A 143 5.23 3.39 -2.65
CA PHE A 143 4.95 4.81 -2.87
C PHE A 143 4.63 5.10 -4.35
N TRP A 144 5.48 4.69 -5.29
CA TRP A 144 5.27 4.92 -6.72
C TRP A 144 4.03 4.21 -7.25
N HIS A 145 3.73 3.01 -6.75
CA HIS A 145 2.51 2.27 -7.06
C HIS A 145 1.23 3.02 -6.63
N GLY A 146 1.27 3.73 -5.51
CA GLY A 146 0.19 4.61 -5.06
C GLY A 146 0.22 6.01 -5.69
N TYR A 147 1.33 6.42 -6.30
CA TYR A 147 1.51 7.72 -6.94
C TYR A 147 1.15 7.69 -8.43
N PHE A 148 1.67 6.71 -9.18
CA PHE A 148 1.39 6.46 -10.59
C PHE A 148 0.44 5.28 -10.74
N THR A 149 -0.79 5.46 -10.29
CA THR A 149 -1.75 4.37 -10.22
C THR A 149 -2.22 3.88 -11.57
N SER A 150 -2.37 2.56 -11.68
CA SER A 150 -3.10 1.88 -12.74
C SER A 150 -3.89 0.73 -12.13
N SER A 151 -5.08 0.43 -12.67
CA SER A 151 -5.93 -0.65 -12.18
C SER A 151 -5.85 -1.87 -13.09
N ALA A 152 -5.52 -3.03 -12.53
CA ALA A 152 -5.53 -4.29 -13.27
C ALA A 152 -6.90 -4.62 -13.86
N ARG A 153 -7.98 -4.16 -13.21
CA ARG A 153 -9.36 -4.30 -13.68
C ARG A 153 -9.60 -3.59 -15.01
N ASP A 154 -9.03 -2.39 -15.16
CA ASP A 154 -9.22 -1.55 -16.34
C ASP A 154 -8.19 -1.86 -17.44
N VAL A 155 -6.93 -2.08 -17.06
CA VAL A 155 -5.83 -2.44 -17.97
C VAL A 155 -6.07 -3.82 -18.61
N LYS A 156 -6.54 -4.80 -17.83
CA LYS A 156 -6.85 -6.17 -18.30
C LYS A 156 -5.63 -6.90 -18.89
N SER A 157 -4.45 -6.65 -18.33
CA SER A 157 -3.20 -7.36 -18.61
C SER A 157 -2.33 -7.42 -17.37
N ALA A 158 -2.20 -8.59 -16.77
CA ALA A 158 -1.34 -8.82 -15.62
C ALA A 158 0.13 -8.58 -15.99
N THR A 159 0.53 -8.97 -17.20
CA THR A 159 1.89 -8.73 -17.70
C THR A 159 2.22 -7.23 -17.73
N ALA A 160 1.30 -6.37 -18.19
CA ALA A 160 1.50 -4.92 -18.19
C ALA A 160 1.64 -4.37 -16.76
N MET A 161 0.78 -4.84 -15.83
CA MET A 161 0.83 -4.41 -14.43
C MET A 161 2.14 -4.83 -13.73
N VAL A 162 2.61 -6.05 -14.00
CA VAL A 162 3.89 -6.54 -13.48
C VAL A 162 5.04 -5.70 -14.04
N ARG A 163 5.09 -5.45 -15.35
CA ARG A 163 6.13 -4.61 -15.98
C ARG A 163 6.13 -3.18 -15.46
N GLN A 164 4.97 -2.60 -15.18
CA GLN A 164 4.88 -1.30 -14.52
C GLN A 164 5.49 -1.34 -13.11
N ASN A 165 5.20 -2.36 -12.32
CA ASN A 165 5.80 -2.50 -11.00
C ASN A 165 7.31 -2.74 -11.07
N GLU A 166 7.80 -3.53 -12.02
CA GLU A 166 9.24 -3.68 -12.31
C GLU A 166 9.89 -2.36 -12.73
N LEU A 167 9.16 -1.49 -13.44
CA LEU A 167 9.60 -0.15 -13.77
C LEU A 167 9.77 0.68 -12.48
N PHE A 168 8.83 0.59 -11.53
CA PHE A 168 8.98 1.22 -10.23
C PHE A 168 10.20 0.70 -9.46
N HIS A 169 10.47 -0.61 -9.48
CA HIS A 169 11.67 -1.18 -8.85
C HIS A 169 12.97 -0.63 -9.46
N ARG A 170 13.04 -0.52 -10.80
CA ARG A 170 14.21 0.02 -11.48
C ARG A 170 14.49 1.48 -11.14
N HIS A 171 13.44 2.29 -10.93
CA HIS A 171 13.53 3.72 -10.68
C HIS A 171 13.23 4.12 -9.24
N ALA A 172 13.09 3.17 -8.32
CA ALA A 172 12.60 3.40 -6.95
C ALA A 172 13.31 4.58 -6.24
N LEU A 173 14.64 4.60 -6.30
CA LEU A 173 15.52 5.61 -5.69
C LEU A 173 16.25 6.48 -6.73
N GLY A 174 15.92 6.33 -8.01
CA GLY A 174 16.58 6.97 -9.13
C GLY A 174 16.04 8.36 -9.46
N ASN A 175 16.18 8.73 -10.72
CA ASN A 175 15.80 10.04 -11.22
C ASN A 175 14.30 10.12 -11.56
N PHE A 176 13.57 11.07 -10.99
CA PHE A 176 12.14 11.24 -11.24
C PHE A 176 11.83 11.60 -12.70
N ARG A 177 12.70 12.35 -13.40
CA ARG A 177 12.54 12.67 -14.83
C ARG A 177 12.49 11.38 -15.65
N GLU A 178 13.44 10.47 -15.41
CA GLU A 178 13.52 9.21 -16.14
C GLU A 178 12.33 8.31 -15.81
N LEU A 179 11.89 8.29 -14.55
CA LEU A 179 10.67 7.58 -14.14
C LEU A 179 9.45 8.14 -14.87
N LEU A 180 9.25 9.45 -14.88
CA LEU A 180 8.10 10.07 -15.53
C LEU A 180 8.11 9.85 -17.06
N ARG A 181 9.27 9.95 -17.71
CA ARG A 181 9.44 9.60 -19.14
C ARG A 181 9.07 8.16 -19.44
N ALA A 182 9.41 7.25 -18.53
CA ALA A 182 9.04 5.85 -18.67
C ALA A 182 7.53 5.64 -18.47
N ILE A 183 6.93 6.32 -17.49
CA ILE A 183 5.49 6.23 -17.18
C ILE A 183 4.61 6.73 -18.33
N VAL A 184 4.97 7.83 -19.01
CA VAL A 184 4.17 8.33 -20.14
C VAL A 184 4.15 7.38 -21.34
N ARG A 185 5.01 6.37 -21.34
CA ARG A 185 5.14 5.32 -22.35
C ARG A 185 4.82 3.92 -21.82
N ASP A 186 4.48 3.83 -20.54
CA ASP A 186 4.17 2.56 -19.91
C ASP A 186 2.85 1.98 -20.46
N PRO A 187 2.82 0.70 -20.90
CA PRO A 187 1.62 0.09 -21.45
C PRO A 187 0.42 0.12 -20.51
N ALA A 188 0.63 -0.13 -19.21
CA ALA A 188 -0.47 -0.10 -18.23
C ALA A 188 -1.04 1.31 -18.09
N MET A 189 -0.20 2.34 -18.04
CA MET A 189 -0.62 3.74 -17.95
C MET A 189 -1.34 4.21 -19.23
N ILE A 190 -0.83 3.83 -20.42
CA ILE A 190 -1.45 4.13 -21.72
C ILE A 190 -2.86 3.53 -21.81
N GLU A 191 -3.04 2.30 -21.34
CA GLU A 191 -4.35 1.63 -21.31
C GLU A 191 -5.28 2.26 -20.28
N TYR A 192 -4.79 2.48 -19.07
CA TYR A 192 -5.60 2.96 -17.95
C TYR A 192 -6.16 4.37 -18.18
N LEU A 193 -5.38 5.25 -18.83
CA LEU A 193 -5.77 6.62 -19.12
C LEU A 193 -6.15 6.86 -20.60
N ASP A 194 -6.52 5.80 -21.33
CA ASP A 194 -7.05 5.84 -22.70
C ASP A 194 -6.14 6.54 -23.73
N ASN A 195 -4.84 6.61 -23.48
CA ASN A 195 -3.91 7.26 -24.42
C ASN A 195 -3.79 6.49 -25.76
N ASN A 196 -4.22 5.23 -25.80
CA ASN A 196 -4.39 4.48 -27.04
C ASN A 196 -5.35 5.17 -28.04
N GLN A 197 -6.27 5.97 -27.55
CA GLN A 197 -7.22 6.73 -28.38
C GLN A 197 -6.67 8.10 -28.77
N ASN A 198 -5.55 8.52 -28.18
CA ASN A 198 -4.94 9.84 -28.38
C ASN A 198 -4.19 9.89 -29.72
N ARG A 199 -4.73 10.63 -30.70
CA ARG A 199 -4.19 10.72 -32.06
C ARG A 199 -4.35 12.11 -32.66
N LYS A 200 -3.50 12.43 -33.62
CA LYS A 200 -3.58 13.64 -34.39
C LYS A 200 -5.00 13.89 -34.91
N GLY A 201 -5.53 15.08 -34.65
CA GLY A 201 -6.88 15.50 -35.05
C GLY A 201 -8.00 15.08 -34.10
N ASN A 202 -7.72 14.17 -33.13
CA ASN A 202 -8.62 13.78 -32.06
C ASN A 202 -7.82 13.46 -30.80
N PRO A 203 -7.23 14.48 -30.13
CA PRO A 203 -6.45 14.25 -28.91
C PRO A 203 -7.34 13.79 -27.75
N ASN A 204 -6.83 12.85 -26.94
CA ASN A 204 -7.42 12.45 -25.67
C ASN A 204 -6.64 13.11 -24.54
N GLU A 205 -7.33 13.84 -23.67
CA GLU A 205 -6.72 14.68 -22.64
C GLU A 205 -6.40 13.96 -21.34
N ASN A 206 -6.94 12.75 -21.09
CA ASN A 206 -6.89 12.09 -19.81
C ASN A 206 -5.44 11.96 -19.28
N LEU A 207 -4.55 11.33 -20.02
CA LEU A 207 -3.17 11.14 -19.59
C LEU A 207 -2.46 12.49 -19.34
N ALA A 208 -2.64 13.48 -20.23
CA ALA A 208 -2.02 14.78 -20.06
C ALA A 208 -2.52 15.51 -18.81
N ARG A 209 -3.83 15.42 -18.53
CA ARG A 209 -4.46 16.00 -17.34
C ARG A 209 -3.87 15.40 -16.07
N GLU A 210 -3.84 14.07 -15.96
CA GLU A 210 -3.34 13.40 -14.78
C GLU A 210 -1.84 13.64 -14.56
N ILE A 211 -1.06 13.72 -15.62
CA ILE A 211 0.36 14.07 -15.53
C ILE A 211 0.54 15.48 -14.96
N MET A 212 -0.24 16.45 -15.42
CA MET A 212 -0.16 17.83 -14.91
C MET A 212 -0.70 17.94 -13.49
N GLU A 213 -1.89 17.39 -13.23
CA GLU A 213 -2.64 17.56 -11.99
C GLU A 213 -2.10 16.72 -10.84
N LEU A 214 -1.97 15.41 -11.05
CA LEU A 214 -1.66 14.46 -9.98
C LEU A 214 -0.17 14.15 -9.87
N PHE A 215 0.56 14.17 -10.99
CA PHE A 215 1.92 13.64 -11.01
C PHE A 215 3.01 14.70 -11.04
N THR A 216 2.71 15.99 -11.37
CA THR A 216 3.76 16.99 -11.50
C THR A 216 3.48 18.35 -10.89
N LEU A 217 2.37 19.00 -11.19
CA LEU A 217 2.16 20.42 -10.86
C LEU A 217 1.18 20.65 -9.69
N GLY A 218 0.16 19.80 -9.59
CA GLY A 218 -1.01 20.09 -8.75
C GLY A 218 -2.00 21.04 -9.41
N GLU A 219 -3.21 21.11 -8.87
CA GLU A 219 -4.26 22.00 -9.38
C GLU A 219 -3.87 23.48 -9.38
N GLY A 220 -4.37 24.23 -10.36
CA GLY A 220 -4.18 25.69 -10.43
C GLY A 220 -2.89 26.16 -11.08
N HIS A 221 -2.02 25.27 -11.56
CA HIS A 221 -0.74 25.61 -12.19
C HIS A 221 -0.71 25.43 -13.71
N TYR A 222 -1.84 25.16 -14.33
CA TYR A 222 -2.04 24.95 -15.77
C TYR A 222 -3.44 25.40 -16.19
N THR A 223 -3.66 25.52 -17.48
CA THR A 223 -4.96 25.84 -18.09
C THR A 223 -5.50 24.63 -18.88
N GLU A 224 -6.79 24.64 -19.22
CA GLU A 224 -7.38 23.63 -20.11
C GLU A 224 -6.69 23.58 -21.48
N ASP A 225 -6.21 24.71 -21.97
CA ASP A 225 -5.47 24.76 -23.24
C ASP A 225 -4.09 24.10 -23.09
N ASP A 226 -3.41 24.23 -21.94
CA ASP A 226 -2.16 23.51 -21.66
C ASP A 226 -2.37 21.99 -21.66
N ILE A 227 -3.50 21.51 -21.11
CA ILE A 227 -3.85 20.07 -21.12
C ILE A 227 -4.06 19.59 -22.57
N LYS A 228 -4.84 20.33 -23.40
CA LYS A 228 -5.06 19.98 -24.81
C LYS A 228 -3.75 19.92 -25.60
N GLU A 229 -2.89 20.91 -25.41
CA GLU A 229 -1.59 20.99 -26.07
C GLU A 229 -0.63 19.90 -25.57
N GLY A 230 -0.68 19.56 -24.26
CA GLY A 230 0.02 18.41 -23.69
C GLY A 230 -0.47 17.09 -24.28
N ALA A 231 -1.80 16.91 -24.40
CA ALA A 231 -2.38 15.75 -25.05
C ALA A 231 -1.90 15.59 -26.50
N ARG A 232 -1.78 16.69 -27.26
CA ARG A 232 -1.21 16.70 -28.63
C ARG A 232 0.26 16.23 -28.64
N ALA A 233 1.04 16.58 -27.59
CA ALA A 233 2.43 16.11 -27.47
C ALA A 233 2.53 14.59 -27.22
N LEU A 234 1.54 14.03 -26.50
CA LEU A 234 1.46 12.61 -26.17
C LEU A 234 0.81 11.73 -27.28
N THR A 235 0.36 12.32 -28.39
CA THR A 235 -0.26 11.58 -29.49
C THR A 235 0.71 10.60 -30.13
N GLY A 236 0.19 9.47 -30.64
CA GLY A 236 0.94 8.47 -31.42
C GLY A 236 1.50 7.31 -30.59
N TRP A 237 1.50 7.37 -29.27
CA TRP A 237 1.85 6.23 -28.44
C TRP A 237 0.67 5.25 -28.32
N ARG A 238 0.94 3.96 -28.54
CA ARG A 238 -0.05 2.88 -28.55
C ARG A 238 0.52 1.63 -27.91
N THR A 239 -0.36 0.76 -27.46
CA THR A 239 -0.01 -0.59 -27.00
C THR A 239 -0.23 -1.61 -28.12
N ASN A 240 0.48 -2.74 -28.04
CA ASN A 240 0.18 -3.91 -28.87
C ASN A 240 -1.14 -4.58 -28.42
N ASP A 241 -1.61 -5.57 -29.19
CA ASP A 241 -2.88 -6.27 -28.94
C ASP A 241 -2.90 -6.99 -27.57
N ASP A 242 -1.75 -7.48 -27.13
CA ASP A 242 -1.57 -8.14 -25.81
C ASP A 242 -1.37 -7.14 -24.66
N LYS A 243 -1.30 -5.83 -24.95
CA LYS A 243 -1.07 -4.73 -24.00
C LYS A 243 0.25 -4.84 -23.23
N THR A 244 1.21 -5.62 -23.72
CA THR A 244 2.48 -5.87 -23.03
C THR A 244 3.55 -4.86 -23.36
N ASP A 245 3.47 -4.22 -24.51
CA ASP A 245 4.47 -3.30 -25.02
C ASP A 245 3.82 -2.06 -25.64
N ALA A 246 4.49 -0.91 -25.49
CA ALA A 246 4.10 0.33 -26.13
C ALA A 246 5.02 0.64 -27.32
N TYR A 247 4.44 1.21 -28.36
CA TYR A 247 5.16 1.61 -29.58
C TYR A 247 4.64 2.92 -30.13
N PHE A 248 5.49 3.61 -30.88
CA PHE A 248 5.18 4.92 -31.44
C PHE A 248 4.77 4.84 -32.91
N VAL A 249 3.62 5.42 -33.22
CA VAL A 249 3.04 5.50 -34.58
C VAL A 249 3.15 6.93 -35.10
N SER A 250 4.23 7.25 -35.83
CA SER A 250 4.53 8.61 -36.29
C SER A 250 3.42 9.28 -37.09
N ARG A 251 2.66 8.53 -37.92
CA ARG A 251 1.52 9.06 -38.69
C ARG A 251 0.34 9.52 -37.81
N GLN A 252 0.27 9.04 -36.57
CA GLN A 252 -0.77 9.42 -35.60
C GLN A 252 -0.29 10.51 -34.64
N HIS A 253 0.98 10.85 -34.67
CA HIS A 253 1.52 11.95 -33.87
C HIS A 253 1.21 13.32 -34.48
N ASP A 254 0.83 14.28 -33.65
CA ASP A 254 0.67 15.67 -34.02
C ASP A 254 2.02 16.39 -33.94
N SER A 255 2.69 16.50 -35.07
CA SER A 255 3.96 17.23 -35.23
C SER A 255 3.82 18.75 -35.39
N GLY A 256 2.59 19.29 -35.24
CA GLY A 256 2.31 20.73 -35.29
C GLY A 256 2.93 21.49 -34.12
N VAL A 257 2.99 22.82 -34.28
CA VAL A 257 3.41 23.69 -33.19
C VAL A 257 2.38 23.65 -32.07
N LYS A 258 2.86 23.56 -30.83
CA LYS A 258 2.08 23.54 -29.60
C LYS A 258 2.53 24.68 -28.69
N THR A 259 1.62 25.12 -27.81
CA THR A 259 1.98 26.09 -26.76
C THR A 259 1.62 25.45 -25.41
N ILE A 260 2.62 25.09 -24.61
CA ILE A 260 2.44 24.43 -23.31
C ILE A 260 3.12 25.28 -22.24
N LEU A 261 2.36 25.72 -21.25
CA LEU A 261 2.85 26.55 -20.13
C LEU A 261 3.72 27.73 -20.60
N GLY A 262 3.24 28.42 -21.65
CA GLY A 262 3.91 29.58 -22.25
C GLY A 262 5.07 29.27 -23.20
N ARG A 263 5.48 28.02 -23.32
CA ARG A 263 6.53 27.59 -24.29
C ARG A 263 5.89 27.20 -25.62
N LYS A 264 6.49 27.64 -26.72
CA LYS A 264 6.00 27.38 -28.06
C LYS A 264 7.03 26.56 -28.87
N GLY A 265 6.61 25.43 -29.43
CA GLY A 265 7.48 24.53 -30.19
C GLY A 265 6.76 23.33 -30.80
N LYS A 266 7.51 22.48 -31.48
CA LYS A 266 7.04 21.18 -31.98
C LYS A 266 7.39 20.10 -30.93
N PHE A 267 6.61 20.07 -29.87
CA PHE A 267 6.89 19.24 -28.70
C PHE A 267 6.36 17.82 -28.86
N ASP A 268 7.14 16.86 -28.40
CA ASP A 268 6.79 15.46 -28.21
C ASP A 268 6.62 15.11 -26.71
N ALA A 269 6.54 13.82 -26.38
CA ALA A 269 6.34 13.36 -25.01
C ALA A 269 7.51 13.71 -24.07
N ASP A 270 8.76 13.67 -24.56
CA ASP A 270 9.94 14.03 -23.75
C ASP A 270 9.99 15.53 -23.49
N ASP A 271 9.73 16.33 -24.52
CA ASP A 271 9.63 17.79 -24.40
C ASP A 271 8.53 18.18 -23.40
N PHE A 272 7.38 17.49 -23.44
CA PHE A 272 6.29 17.72 -22.50
C PHE A 272 6.74 17.48 -21.06
N VAL A 273 7.37 16.35 -20.78
CA VAL A 273 7.93 16.05 -19.45
C VAL A 273 8.93 17.12 -19.02
N ASP A 274 9.85 17.52 -19.90
CA ASP A 274 10.85 18.55 -19.57
C ASP A 274 10.23 19.92 -19.27
N ILE A 275 9.19 20.31 -20.02
CA ILE A 275 8.45 21.56 -19.77
C ILE A 275 7.80 21.55 -18.37
N LEU A 276 7.22 20.41 -17.95
CA LEU A 276 6.60 20.27 -16.63
C LEU A 276 7.64 20.33 -15.50
N LEU A 277 8.75 19.63 -15.66
CA LEU A 277 9.81 19.60 -14.65
C LEU A 277 10.50 20.95 -14.47
N ASP A 278 10.50 21.81 -15.49
CA ASP A 278 11.04 23.16 -15.40
C ASP A 278 10.13 24.12 -14.61
N GLN A 279 8.86 23.79 -14.41
CA GLN A 279 7.95 24.64 -13.64
C GLN A 279 8.34 24.71 -12.16
N PRO A 280 8.23 25.88 -11.52
CA PRO A 280 8.51 26.00 -10.07
C PRO A 280 7.60 25.14 -9.19
N ALA A 281 6.38 24.87 -9.60
CA ALA A 281 5.41 24.05 -8.89
C ALA A 281 5.84 22.57 -8.81
N CYS A 282 6.52 22.04 -9.85
CA CYS A 282 6.83 20.61 -9.96
C CYS A 282 7.67 20.07 -8.78
N PRO A 283 8.86 20.60 -8.45
CA PRO A 283 9.62 20.10 -7.31
C PRO A 283 8.89 20.28 -5.98
N ARG A 284 8.02 21.29 -5.85
CA ARG A 284 7.21 21.50 -4.64
C ARG A 284 6.15 20.41 -4.51
N TRP A 285 5.48 20.05 -5.60
CA TRP A 285 4.48 18.99 -5.61
C TRP A 285 5.09 17.63 -5.21
N ILE A 286 6.20 17.26 -5.85
CA ILE A 286 6.89 15.99 -5.56
C ILE A 286 7.42 15.97 -4.12
N ALA A 287 8.06 17.06 -3.66
CA ALA A 287 8.55 17.18 -2.29
C ALA A 287 7.42 17.05 -1.25
N ARG A 288 6.28 17.70 -1.49
CA ARG A 288 5.08 17.60 -0.64
C ARG A 288 4.64 16.14 -0.50
N ARG A 289 4.49 15.43 -1.62
CA ARG A 289 4.04 14.03 -1.63
C ARG A 289 5.02 13.10 -0.91
N LEU A 290 6.33 13.27 -1.11
CA LEU A 290 7.36 12.50 -0.42
C LEU A 290 7.40 12.80 1.08
N LEU A 291 7.40 14.08 1.47
CA LEU A 291 7.39 14.47 2.88
C LEU A 291 6.14 13.94 3.59
N ALA A 292 4.95 14.15 3.03
CA ALA A 292 3.70 13.64 3.59
C ALA A 292 3.71 12.11 3.74
N TYR A 293 4.26 11.39 2.78
CA TYR A 293 4.35 9.92 2.84
C TYR A 293 5.27 9.44 3.97
N PHE A 294 6.45 10.06 4.14
CA PHE A 294 7.42 9.64 5.14
C PHE A 294 7.20 10.25 6.52
N GLU A 295 6.67 11.46 6.63
CA GLU A 295 6.42 12.14 7.91
C GLU A 295 4.99 11.94 8.44
N GLY A 296 4.03 11.61 7.56
CA GLY A 296 2.65 11.35 7.95
C GLY A 296 1.79 12.60 8.12
N ALA A 297 2.36 13.79 7.90
CA ALA A 297 1.68 15.08 8.02
C ALA A 297 1.99 15.99 6.84
N GLU A 298 1.14 16.97 6.62
CA GLU A 298 1.39 18.01 5.61
C GLU A 298 2.60 18.85 6.03
N PRO A 299 3.64 19.01 5.16
CA PRO A 299 4.84 19.76 5.52
C PRO A 299 4.56 21.26 5.65
N SER A 300 5.29 21.94 6.55
CA SER A 300 5.27 23.40 6.59
C SER A 300 5.82 24.02 5.29
N GLU A 301 5.41 25.24 4.98
CA GLU A 301 5.88 25.95 3.78
C GLU A 301 7.41 26.12 3.72
N GLU A 302 8.06 26.34 4.87
CA GLU A 302 9.51 26.42 4.97
C GLU A 302 10.17 25.07 4.62
N ARG A 303 9.68 23.98 5.22
CA ARG A 303 10.18 22.62 4.97
C ARG A 303 9.96 22.21 3.51
N LEU A 304 8.78 22.51 2.98
CA LEU A 304 8.45 22.26 1.58
C LEU A 304 9.38 23.03 0.62
N ALA A 305 9.65 24.30 0.88
CA ALA A 305 10.56 25.10 0.06
C ALA A 305 11.99 24.56 0.09
N GLU A 306 12.48 24.16 1.29
CA GLU A 306 13.80 23.57 1.48
C GLU A 306 13.98 22.27 0.67
N TYR A 307 13.01 21.36 0.75
CA TYR A 307 13.09 20.07 0.07
C TYR A 307 12.80 20.15 -1.43
N ALA A 308 11.96 21.09 -1.86
CA ALA A 308 11.79 21.41 -3.28
C ALA A 308 13.08 21.99 -3.91
N ALA A 309 13.80 22.83 -3.16
CA ALA A 309 15.11 23.34 -3.59
C ALA A 309 16.14 22.21 -3.69
N CYS A 310 16.14 21.25 -2.76
CA CYS A 310 16.98 20.06 -2.82
C CYS A 310 16.70 19.23 -4.10
N LEU A 311 15.43 18.89 -4.39
CA LEU A 311 15.06 18.17 -5.62
C LEU A 311 15.54 18.90 -6.89
N ARG A 312 15.41 20.25 -6.92
CA ARG A 312 15.87 21.06 -8.05
C ARG A 312 17.38 21.04 -8.20
N ALA A 313 18.13 21.19 -7.10
CA ALA A 313 19.58 21.18 -7.08
C ALA A 313 20.16 19.84 -7.52
N GLU A 314 19.55 18.76 -7.05
CA GLU A 314 19.91 17.37 -7.37
C GLU A 314 19.27 16.85 -8.67
N ARG A 315 18.73 17.76 -9.51
CA ARG A 315 18.15 17.43 -10.82
C ARG A 315 17.12 16.31 -10.78
N PHE A 316 16.29 16.31 -9.73
CA PHE A 316 15.24 15.32 -9.45
C PHE A 316 15.73 13.91 -9.09
N GLU A 317 16.98 13.76 -8.62
CA GLU A 317 17.43 12.52 -7.99
C GLU A 317 16.70 12.30 -6.65
N VAL A 318 16.12 11.11 -6.45
CA VAL A 318 15.31 10.80 -5.26
C VAL A 318 16.20 10.38 -4.08
N ALA A 319 17.26 9.62 -4.31
CA ALA A 319 18.14 9.16 -3.24
C ALA A 319 18.78 10.30 -2.41
N PRO A 320 19.29 11.41 -2.98
CA PRO A 320 19.76 12.55 -2.21
C PRO A 320 18.66 13.23 -1.37
N PHE A 321 17.43 13.30 -1.88
CA PHE A 321 16.29 13.81 -1.13
C PHE A 321 16.04 12.96 0.13
N LEU A 322 15.96 11.64 -0.03
CA LEU A 322 15.72 10.69 1.06
C LEU A 322 16.88 10.68 2.06
N ARG A 323 18.13 10.75 1.58
CA ARG A 323 19.30 10.91 2.45
C ARG A 323 19.15 12.14 3.33
N LYS A 324 18.83 13.31 2.74
CA LYS A 324 18.62 14.55 3.48
C LYS A 324 17.49 14.40 4.49
N LEU A 325 16.38 13.73 4.13
CA LEU A 325 15.24 13.53 5.01
C LEU A 325 15.59 12.67 6.21
N PHE A 326 16.22 11.50 5.99
CA PHE A 326 16.52 10.55 7.05
C PHE A 326 17.70 11.00 7.94
N LEU A 327 18.54 11.93 7.49
CA LEU A 327 19.59 12.54 8.31
C LEU A 327 19.10 13.82 9.04
N ASP A 328 17.92 14.33 8.73
CA ASP A 328 17.37 15.53 9.37
C ASP A 328 16.84 15.22 10.78
N PRO A 329 17.38 15.82 11.86
CA PRO A 329 16.85 15.62 13.21
C PRO A 329 15.35 15.90 13.36
N ARG A 330 14.81 16.79 12.52
CA ARG A 330 13.37 17.12 12.51
C ARG A 330 12.49 15.95 12.13
N PHE A 331 13.01 14.94 11.42
CA PHE A 331 12.31 13.71 11.07
C PHE A 331 12.04 12.82 12.29
N TYR A 332 12.82 13.00 13.36
CA TYR A 332 12.74 12.20 14.60
C TYR A 332 12.13 12.95 15.79
N ARG A 333 11.41 14.05 15.53
CA ARG A 333 10.71 14.78 16.58
C ARG A 333 9.48 14.03 17.08
N ASP A 334 9.12 14.25 18.34
CA ASP A 334 7.98 13.59 18.98
C ASP A 334 6.65 13.79 18.22
N GLU A 335 6.48 14.94 17.54
CA GLU A 335 5.30 15.24 16.73
C GLU A 335 5.21 14.43 15.44
N ILE A 336 6.27 13.71 15.05
CA ILE A 336 6.32 12.84 13.86
C ILE A 336 6.34 11.37 14.27
N LEU A 337 6.95 11.07 15.43
CA LEU A 337 7.06 9.72 15.94
C LEU A 337 5.67 9.17 16.30
N GLY A 338 5.19 8.18 15.54
CA GLY A 338 3.94 7.50 15.84
C GLY A 338 2.66 8.26 15.46
N GLU A 339 2.76 9.34 14.68
CA GLU A 339 1.58 10.12 14.26
C GLU A 339 0.90 9.55 12.99
N ARG A 340 1.59 8.70 12.24
CA ARG A 340 1.06 8.17 10.99
C ARG A 340 0.33 6.85 11.21
N ILE A 341 -0.89 6.74 10.69
CA ILE A 341 -1.61 5.48 10.61
C ILE A 341 -0.96 4.60 9.53
N SER A 342 -0.59 3.39 9.91
CA SER A 342 -0.03 2.41 8.98
C SER A 342 -1.07 1.98 7.94
N SER A 343 -0.69 2.00 6.67
CA SER A 343 -1.51 1.43 5.60
C SER A 343 -1.74 -0.08 5.86
N PRO A 344 -2.78 -0.69 5.27
CA PRO A 344 -3.02 -2.12 5.43
C PRO A 344 -1.81 -3.01 5.13
N VAL A 345 -1.07 -2.73 4.06
CA VAL A 345 0.15 -3.47 3.71
C VAL A 345 1.22 -3.27 4.78
N GLU A 346 1.47 -2.04 5.22
CA GLU A 346 2.46 -1.74 6.26
C GLU A 346 2.10 -2.40 7.60
N TYR A 347 0.83 -2.37 7.98
CA TYR A 347 0.34 -3.01 9.19
C TYR A 347 0.57 -4.53 9.18
N LEU A 348 0.15 -5.21 8.10
CA LEU A 348 0.24 -6.66 7.99
C LEU A 348 1.70 -7.14 7.88
N VAL A 349 2.47 -6.52 6.99
CA VAL A 349 3.89 -6.85 6.81
C VAL A 349 4.68 -6.52 8.08
N GLY A 350 4.47 -5.35 8.66
CA GLY A 350 5.14 -4.91 9.89
C GLY A 350 4.85 -5.84 11.07
N THR A 351 3.58 -6.20 11.27
CA THR A 351 3.19 -7.15 12.32
C THR A 351 3.82 -8.53 12.10
N THR A 352 3.81 -9.03 10.86
CA THR A 352 4.46 -10.31 10.49
C THR A 352 5.95 -10.29 10.81
N ARG A 353 6.66 -9.19 10.47
CA ARG A 353 8.09 -9.02 10.74
C ARG A 353 8.39 -8.96 12.24
N ARG A 354 7.64 -8.17 13.02
CA ARG A 354 7.81 -8.07 14.49
C ARG A 354 7.53 -9.39 15.20
N LEU A 355 6.51 -10.11 14.76
CA LEU A 355 6.22 -11.45 15.28
C LEU A 355 7.29 -12.48 14.88
N GLY A 356 7.96 -12.28 13.75
CA GLY A 356 8.91 -13.25 13.19
C GLY A 356 8.21 -14.55 12.76
N VAL A 357 6.97 -14.45 12.27
CA VAL A 357 6.18 -15.61 11.81
C VAL A 357 6.28 -15.77 10.30
N GLU A 358 6.23 -17.03 9.86
CA GLU A 358 6.13 -17.37 8.45
C GLU A 358 4.66 -17.46 8.06
N VAL A 359 4.25 -16.64 7.09
CA VAL A 359 2.88 -16.55 6.59
C VAL A 359 2.92 -16.59 5.06
N PRO A 360 2.04 -17.36 4.40
CA PRO A 360 1.93 -17.27 2.94
C PRO A 360 1.62 -15.83 2.50
N ALA A 361 2.50 -15.26 1.69
CA ALA A 361 2.41 -13.84 1.31
C ALA A 361 1.13 -13.50 0.54
N GLN A 362 0.60 -14.46 -0.24
CA GLN A 362 -0.69 -14.32 -0.92
C GLN A 362 -1.84 -14.10 0.08
N LEU A 363 -1.76 -14.70 1.28
CA LEU A 363 -2.73 -14.47 2.33
C LEU A 363 -2.68 -13.02 2.84
N LEU A 364 -1.48 -12.49 3.04
CA LEU A 364 -1.32 -11.09 3.46
C LEU A 364 -1.77 -10.11 2.38
N TRP A 365 -1.52 -10.42 1.11
CA TRP A 365 -2.02 -9.63 -0.02
C TRP A 365 -3.56 -9.58 -0.04
N LEU A 366 -4.23 -10.73 0.11
CA LEU A 366 -5.69 -10.79 0.21
C LEU A 366 -6.21 -9.99 1.41
N ALA A 367 -5.58 -10.19 2.57
CA ALA A 367 -5.94 -9.47 3.80
C ALA A 367 -5.79 -7.94 3.63
N ALA A 368 -4.72 -7.47 2.99
CA ALA A 368 -4.54 -6.05 2.69
C ALA A 368 -5.65 -5.50 1.79
N GLY A 369 -6.07 -6.28 0.79
CA GLY A 369 -7.21 -5.95 -0.07
C GLY A 369 -8.51 -5.77 0.70
N GLN A 370 -8.78 -6.64 1.69
CA GLN A 370 -9.96 -6.54 2.54
C GLN A 370 -9.92 -5.38 3.52
N LEU A 371 -8.71 -4.99 3.94
CA LEU A 371 -8.51 -3.78 4.74
C LEU A 371 -8.54 -2.49 3.90
N GLY A 372 -8.84 -2.59 2.59
CA GLY A 372 -9.00 -1.45 1.69
C GLY A 372 -7.78 -1.11 0.82
N GLN A 373 -6.67 -1.87 0.91
CA GLN A 373 -5.48 -1.66 0.07
C GLN A 373 -5.18 -2.89 -0.78
N ARG A 374 -5.94 -3.08 -1.85
CA ARG A 374 -5.68 -4.13 -2.83
C ARG A 374 -4.58 -3.67 -3.79
N LEU A 375 -3.41 -4.24 -3.70
CA LEU A 375 -2.32 -3.95 -4.64
C LEU A 375 -2.77 -4.27 -6.07
N PHE A 376 -2.38 -3.42 -7.03
CA PHE A 376 -2.78 -3.44 -8.44
C PHE A 376 -4.25 -3.12 -8.73
N ASP A 377 -5.05 -2.75 -7.72
CA ASP A 377 -6.45 -2.36 -7.90
C ASP A 377 -6.80 -1.13 -7.03
N PRO A 378 -6.22 0.04 -7.32
CA PRO A 378 -6.52 1.28 -6.59
C PRO A 378 -7.98 1.70 -6.84
N PRO A 379 -8.62 2.41 -5.89
CA PRO A 379 -10.01 2.85 -6.03
C PRO A 379 -10.24 3.84 -7.18
N ASN A 380 -9.23 4.62 -7.52
CA ASN A 380 -9.24 5.60 -8.63
C ASN A 380 -7.80 6.03 -8.98
N VAL A 381 -7.65 6.96 -9.93
CA VAL A 381 -6.35 7.49 -10.39
C VAL A 381 -5.56 8.25 -9.31
N LYS A 382 -6.23 8.80 -8.29
CA LYS A 382 -5.57 9.47 -7.14
C LYS A 382 -4.94 8.48 -6.15
N GLY A 383 -5.19 7.18 -6.32
CA GLY A 383 -4.72 6.12 -5.43
C GLY A 383 -5.57 5.97 -4.18
N TRP A 384 -4.94 5.55 -3.09
CA TRP A 384 -5.58 5.41 -1.78
C TRP A 384 -5.43 6.70 -0.98
N GLU A 385 -6.48 7.14 -0.32
CA GLU A 385 -6.48 8.39 0.46
C GLU A 385 -5.48 8.36 1.63
N GLY A 386 -5.30 7.19 2.26
CA GLY A 386 -4.37 7.06 3.38
C GLY A 386 -4.90 7.60 4.71
N GLY A 387 -4.03 7.64 5.73
CA GLY A 387 -4.35 8.23 7.03
C GLY A 387 -5.60 7.63 7.68
N GLU A 388 -6.49 8.50 8.17
CA GLU A 388 -7.74 8.10 8.87
C GLU A 388 -8.68 7.24 8.01
N ALA A 389 -8.61 7.34 6.68
CA ALA A 389 -9.42 6.52 5.78
C ALA A 389 -9.16 5.01 5.94
N TRP A 390 -8.00 4.61 6.49
CA TRP A 390 -7.70 3.23 6.82
C TRP A 390 -8.40 2.69 8.07
N ILE A 391 -8.99 3.56 8.91
CA ILE A 391 -9.55 3.19 10.21
C ILE A 391 -11.05 3.49 10.24
N THR A 392 -11.82 2.47 9.96
CA THR A 392 -13.27 2.42 10.19
C THR A 392 -13.56 1.38 11.27
N THR A 393 -14.78 1.34 11.79
CA THR A 393 -15.17 0.31 12.77
C THR A 393 -14.93 -1.11 12.22
N SER A 394 -15.27 -1.35 10.95
CA SER A 394 -15.10 -2.66 10.31
C SER A 394 -13.62 -2.99 10.06
N THR A 395 -12.82 -2.05 9.54
CA THR A 395 -11.40 -2.30 9.28
C THR A 395 -10.59 -2.44 10.57
N LEU A 396 -10.96 -1.75 11.65
CA LEU A 396 -10.30 -1.91 12.96
C LEU A 396 -10.57 -3.31 13.54
N LEU A 397 -11.82 -3.80 13.47
CA LEU A 397 -12.16 -5.16 13.87
C LEU A 397 -11.42 -6.20 13.00
N ALA A 398 -11.40 -5.99 11.69
CA ALA A 398 -10.69 -6.87 10.76
C ALA A 398 -9.17 -6.90 11.04
N ARG A 399 -8.52 -5.75 11.34
CA ARG A 399 -7.11 -5.69 11.75
C ARG A 399 -6.86 -6.51 13.02
N GLY A 400 -7.73 -6.40 14.04
CA GLY A 400 -7.66 -7.24 15.24
C GLY A 400 -7.79 -8.73 14.93
N ASN A 401 -8.73 -9.13 14.08
CA ASN A 401 -8.89 -10.52 13.65
C ASN A 401 -7.66 -11.03 12.89
N MET A 402 -7.05 -10.21 12.02
CA MET A 402 -5.81 -10.55 11.32
C MET A 402 -4.64 -10.74 12.30
N ALA A 403 -4.49 -9.84 13.28
CA ALA A 403 -3.49 -10.00 14.33
C ALA A 403 -3.69 -11.32 15.10
N GLY A 404 -4.95 -11.62 15.46
CA GLY A 404 -5.30 -12.88 16.11
C GLY A 404 -4.96 -14.12 15.28
N MET A 405 -5.15 -14.06 13.97
CA MET A 405 -4.75 -15.11 13.02
C MET A 405 -3.23 -15.28 12.99
N LEU A 406 -2.47 -14.18 12.90
CA LEU A 406 -1.01 -14.22 12.88
C LEU A 406 -0.40 -14.84 14.15
N ILE A 407 -1.12 -14.80 15.27
CA ILE A 407 -0.69 -15.36 16.56
C ILE A 407 -1.30 -16.74 16.82
N GLY A 408 -2.31 -17.15 16.06
CA GLY A 408 -3.03 -18.42 16.23
C GLY A 408 -4.09 -18.40 17.34
N VAL A 409 -4.61 -17.22 17.73
CA VAL A 409 -5.76 -17.06 18.63
C VAL A 409 -7.07 -17.15 17.85
N VAL A 410 -7.10 -16.62 16.64
CA VAL A 410 -8.21 -16.67 15.71
C VAL A 410 -7.89 -17.67 14.61
N LYS A 411 -8.82 -18.56 14.29
CA LYS A 411 -8.62 -19.51 13.20
C LYS A 411 -8.79 -18.82 11.86
N PHE A 412 -7.93 -19.14 10.92
CA PHE A 412 -7.99 -18.62 9.56
C PHE A 412 -9.38 -18.81 8.91
N GLU A 413 -9.98 -19.97 9.11
CA GLU A 413 -11.32 -20.28 8.58
C GLU A 413 -12.42 -19.36 9.13
N ASP A 414 -12.28 -18.89 10.37
CA ASP A 414 -13.28 -18.02 10.99
C ASP A 414 -13.15 -16.59 10.49
N VAL A 415 -11.92 -16.16 10.19
CA VAL A 415 -11.64 -14.86 9.55
C VAL A 415 -12.26 -14.80 8.16
N LEU A 416 -12.19 -15.89 7.39
CA LEU A 416 -12.75 -15.95 6.03
C LEU A 416 -14.28 -16.08 5.96
N LYS A 417 -14.93 -16.47 7.05
CA LYS A 417 -16.39 -16.61 7.13
C LYS A 417 -17.09 -15.35 7.61
N ASP A 418 -16.35 -14.38 8.09
CA ASP A 418 -16.90 -13.08 8.51
C ASP A 418 -17.45 -12.37 7.26
N GLU A 419 -18.70 -11.91 7.30
CA GLU A 419 -19.37 -11.21 6.20
C GLU A 419 -18.67 -9.88 5.84
N SER A 420 -17.82 -9.34 6.73
CA SER A 420 -16.91 -8.24 6.43
C SER A 420 -15.76 -8.67 5.47
N PHE A 421 -15.56 -9.97 5.30
CA PHE A 421 -14.71 -10.62 4.32
C PHE A 421 -15.46 -10.98 3.03
N ASP A 422 -16.50 -10.24 2.69
CA ASP A 422 -17.12 -10.35 1.39
C ASP A 422 -16.10 -9.96 0.31
N VAL A 423 -15.44 -10.99 -0.21
CA VAL A 423 -14.79 -10.92 -1.51
C VAL A 423 -15.95 -10.80 -2.47
N GLY A 424 -16.46 -9.56 -2.64
CA GLY A 424 -17.56 -9.27 -3.54
C GLY A 424 -17.36 -10.08 -4.81
N ASP A 425 -18.42 -10.68 -5.35
CA ASP A 425 -18.44 -11.57 -6.50
C ASP A 425 -17.51 -11.09 -7.62
N GLY A 426 -16.19 -11.22 -7.36
CA GLY A 426 -15.12 -10.73 -8.22
C GLY A 426 -14.86 -11.64 -9.41
N GLU A 427 -15.76 -12.57 -9.72
CA GLU A 427 -15.64 -13.31 -10.98
C GLU A 427 -15.80 -12.40 -12.20
N ASP A 428 -16.58 -11.31 -12.09
CA ASP A 428 -16.72 -10.30 -13.13
C ASP A 428 -15.94 -9.00 -12.86
N SER A 429 -15.40 -8.78 -11.66
CA SER A 429 -14.85 -7.49 -11.26
C SER A 429 -13.38 -7.26 -11.60
N MET A 430 -12.57 -8.30 -11.74
CA MET A 430 -11.13 -8.12 -12.10
C MET A 430 -10.88 -8.03 -13.60
N MET A 431 -11.81 -8.53 -14.43
CA MET A 431 -11.71 -8.47 -15.89
C MET A 431 -13.12 -8.23 -16.41
N GLY A 432 -13.53 -6.97 -16.50
CA GLY A 432 -14.86 -6.57 -16.98
C GLY A 432 -15.30 -7.33 -18.22
N GLY A 433 -16.51 -7.87 -18.19
CA GLY A 433 -17.10 -8.52 -19.33
C GLY A 433 -17.08 -7.60 -20.55
N ASP A 434 -16.58 -8.08 -21.69
CA ASP A 434 -16.74 -7.40 -22.98
C ASP A 434 -18.24 -7.24 -23.26
N ALA A 435 -18.80 -6.07 -22.88
CA ALA A 435 -20.11 -5.68 -23.40
C ALA A 435 -19.96 -5.53 -24.91
N MET A 436 -20.58 -6.42 -25.64
CA MET A 436 -20.68 -6.35 -27.09
C MET A 436 -21.13 -4.95 -27.51
N SER A 437 -20.25 -4.21 -28.15
CA SER A 437 -20.60 -2.99 -28.87
C SER A 437 -21.50 -3.39 -30.06
N GLY A 438 -22.78 -3.49 -29.80
CA GLY A 438 -23.80 -3.60 -30.81
C GLY A 438 -24.30 -2.20 -31.18
N ASP A 439 -24.18 -1.84 -32.44
CA ASP A 439 -24.77 -0.67 -33.07
C ASP A 439 -26.20 -0.43 -32.59
N SER A 440 -26.46 0.76 -32.05
CA SER A 440 -27.82 1.22 -31.77
C SER A 440 -28.22 2.30 -32.78
N PRO A 441 -29.31 2.18 -33.49
CA PRO A 441 -29.90 3.30 -34.19
C PRO A 441 -30.76 4.14 -33.24
N SER A 442 -30.63 5.44 -33.41
CA SER A 442 -31.42 6.50 -32.78
C SER A 442 -32.94 6.31 -32.92
N GLY A 443 -33.70 6.52 -31.83
CA GLY A 443 -35.14 6.65 -31.88
C GLY A 443 -35.72 7.12 -30.56
N ALA A 444 -36.27 8.34 -30.56
CA ALA A 444 -36.99 8.95 -29.47
C ALA A 444 -38.35 8.27 -29.23
N ALA A 445 -38.80 8.19 -27.95
CA ALA A 445 -40.14 8.61 -27.50
C ALA A 445 -40.49 8.11 -26.08
N THR A 446 -40.81 9.05 -25.22
CA THR A 446 -41.94 9.17 -24.28
C THR A 446 -42.53 7.97 -23.56
N GLY A 447 -42.54 8.06 -22.22
CA GLY A 447 -43.77 7.99 -21.45
C GLY A 447 -44.08 6.72 -20.64
N ALA A 448 -44.38 6.94 -19.35
CA ALA A 448 -45.31 6.23 -18.49
C ALA A 448 -44.77 5.02 -17.67
N GLY A 449 -44.92 5.20 -16.35
CA GLY A 449 -44.55 4.23 -15.31
C GLY A 449 -45.40 2.98 -15.28
N THR A 450 -44.81 1.96 -14.71
CA THR A 450 -45.57 0.88 -14.06
C THR A 450 -44.69 0.18 -12.99
N ALA A 451 -45.39 -0.32 -12.00
CA ALA A 451 -44.99 -0.87 -10.72
C ALA A 451 -43.86 -1.94 -10.75
N ARG A 452 -42.99 -1.90 -9.73
CA ARG A 452 -42.06 -2.98 -9.36
C ARG A 452 -42.82 -4.22 -8.90
N PRO A 453 -42.49 -5.42 -9.37
CA PRO A 453 -42.95 -6.65 -8.75
C PRO A 453 -42.12 -6.95 -7.48
N LYS A 454 -42.79 -7.45 -6.45
CA LYS A 454 -42.21 -7.95 -5.21
C LYS A 454 -41.26 -9.11 -5.52
N ARG A 455 -40.01 -9.01 -5.07
CA ARG A 455 -39.07 -10.13 -5.06
C ARG A 455 -39.44 -11.10 -3.96
N ASP A 456 -39.79 -12.31 -4.34
CA ASP A 456 -39.89 -13.47 -3.45
C ASP A 456 -38.53 -13.79 -2.84
N ALA A 457 -38.54 -14.04 -1.51
CA ALA A 457 -37.37 -14.50 -0.78
C ALA A 457 -36.88 -15.83 -1.34
N LYS A 458 -35.84 -15.80 -2.16
CA LYS A 458 -35.08 -16.99 -2.54
C LYS A 458 -34.01 -17.27 -1.48
N ARG A 459 -33.96 -18.53 -1.05
CA ARG A 459 -32.94 -19.18 -0.24
C ARG A 459 -31.57 -18.57 -0.50
N GLU A 460 -30.93 -18.11 0.57
CA GLU A 460 -29.52 -17.73 0.60
C GLU A 460 -28.68 -18.93 0.14
N ALA A 461 -28.14 -18.84 -1.07
CA ALA A 461 -27.05 -19.68 -1.50
C ALA A 461 -25.82 -19.29 -0.66
N LYS A 462 -25.15 -20.27 -0.03
CA LYS A 462 -23.85 -20.06 0.61
C LYS A 462 -22.92 -19.41 -0.41
N PRO A 463 -22.17 -18.35 -0.04
CA PRO A 463 -21.22 -17.73 -0.94
C PRO A 463 -20.22 -18.80 -1.40
N ASP A 464 -20.16 -19.02 -2.71
CA ASP A 464 -19.13 -19.82 -3.33
C ASP A 464 -17.85 -18.99 -3.29
N LEU A 465 -16.96 -19.36 -2.37
CA LEU A 465 -15.64 -18.75 -2.25
C LEU A 465 -14.90 -19.06 -3.55
N GLY A 466 -14.74 -18.06 -4.42
CA GLY A 466 -14.26 -18.20 -5.79
C GLY A 466 -12.94 -18.97 -5.95
N PRO A 467 -12.49 -19.22 -7.21
CA PRO A 467 -11.31 -20.02 -7.54
C PRO A 467 -10.02 -19.59 -6.83
N GLU A 468 -9.90 -18.33 -6.46
CA GLU A 468 -8.78 -17.76 -5.72
C GLU A 468 -8.68 -18.33 -4.31
N MET A 469 -9.80 -18.49 -3.62
CA MET A 469 -9.86 -19.11 -2.30
C MET A 469 -9.60 -20.61 -2.37
N GLY A 470 -10.03 -21.26 -3.44
CA GLY A 470 -9.68 -22.65 -3.73
C GLY A 470 -8.19 -22.84 -4.01
N ALA A 471 -7.56 -21.88 -4.68
CA ALA A 471 -6.11 -21.87 -4.90
C ALA A 471 -5.36 -21.58 -3.59
N LEU A 472 -5.84 -20.64 -2.79
CA LEU A 472 -5.26 -20.32 -1.50
C LEU A 472 -5.35 -21.52 -0.52
N LYS A 473 -6.49 -22.21 -0.44
CA LYS A 473 -6.63 -23.46 0.33
C LYS A 473 -5.66 -24.56 -0.13
N ARG A 474 -5.35 -24.62 -1.42
CA ARG A 474 -4.34 -25.55 -1.96
C ARG A 474 -2.92 -25.13 -1.61
N LEU A 475 -2.62 -23.82 -1.55
CA LEU A 475 -1.31 -23.27 -1.22
C LEU A 475 -1.02 -23.30 0.28
N THR A 476 -2.02 -23.06 1.14
CA THR A 476 -1.85 -23.00 2.60
C THR A 476 -2.03 -24.36 3.30
N GLY A 477 -2.48 -25.39 2.57
CA GLY A 477 -2.99 -26.61 3.20
C GLY A 477 -4.29 -26.32 3.97
N GLU A 478 -4.91 -27.36 4.55
CA GLU A 478 -6.17 -27.19 5.27
C GLU A 478 -6.06 -26.30 6.53
N PHE A 479 -4.84 -26.04 7.03
CA PHE A 479 -4.63 -25.31 8.29
C PHE A 479 -3.33 -24.48 8.28
N TYR A 480 -3.42 -23.16 8.04
CA TYR A 480 -2.36 -22.25 8.47
C TYR A 480 -2.39 -22.15 10.00
N TYR A 481 -1.33 -22.55 10.65
CA TYR A 481 -1.11 -22.38 12.08
C TYR A 481 0.25 -21.71 12.30
N PRO A 482 0.31 -20.49 12.89
CA PRO A 482 1.56 -19.78 13.06
C PRO A 482 2.49 -20.50 14.04
N ARG A 483 3.75 -20.69 13.63
CA ARG A 483 4.81 -21.23 14.48
C ARG A 483 5.43 -20.14 15.33
N ILE A 484 4.72 -19.71 16.39
CA ILE A 484 5.23 -18.74 17.35
C ILE A 484 5.30 -19.37 18.75
N ASN A 485 6.35 -19.05 19.50
CA ASN A 485 6.53 -19.47 20.89
C ASN A 485 6.82 -18.23 21.75
N LEU A 486 5.77 -17.63 22.28
CA LEU A 486 5.86 -16.40 23.09
C LEU A 486 6.46 -16.68 24.48
N SER A 487 6.28 -17.87 25.03
CA SER A 487 6.90 -18.26 26.30
C SER A 487 8.42 -18.33 26.19
N ALA A 488 8.95 -18.93 25.10
CA ALA A 488 10.39 -18.92 24.83
C ALA A 488 10.91 -17.50 24.57
N ARG A 489 10.11 -16.65 23.91
CA ARG A 489 10.44 -15.23 23.68
C ARG A 489 10.55 -14.47 25.00
N ALA A 490 9.55 -14.56 25.86
CA ALA A 490 9.55 -13.95 27.18
C ALA A 490 10.72 -14.43 28.07
N THR A 491 11.02 -15.75 28.00
CA THR A 491 12.17 -16.32 28.72
C THR A 491 13.50 -15.74 28.22
N ARG A 492 13.67 -15.57 26.91
CA ARG A 492 14.87 -14.97 26.31
C ARG A 492 15.05 -13.50 26.72
N LEU A 493 13.95 -12.76 26.88
CA LEU A 493 13.97 -11.38 27.36
C LEU A 493 14.32 -11.28 28.85
N GLY A 494 14.33 -12.39 29.58
CA GLY A 494 14.71 -12.43 30.99
C GLY A 494 13.70 -11.78 31.93
N VAL A 495 12.47 -11.58 31.49
CA VAL A 495 11.39 -10.91 32.25
C VAL A 495 10.38 -11.93 32.74
N SER A 496 9.88 -11.75 33.96
CA SER A 496 8.91 -12.65 34.55
C SER A 496 7.74 -11.94 35.26
N ARG A 497 7.98 -10.74 35.83
CA ARG A 497 6.92 -9.97 36.51
C ARG A 497 5.97 -9.35 35.48
N ASP A 498 4.70 -9.29 35.80
CA ASP A 498 3.61 -8.84 34.93
C ASP A 498 3.93 -7.50 34.22
N GLY A 499 4.36 -6.49 34.95
CA GLY A 499 4.70 -5.18 34.38
C GLY A 499 5.88 -5.24 33.41
N ALA A 500 6.98 -5.88 33.79
CA ALA A 500 8.16 -6.01 32.94
C ALA A 500 7.90 -6.87 31.70
N LEU A 501 7.04 -7.88 31.82
CA LEU A 501 6.64 -8.74 30.71
C LEU A 501 5.82 -7.97 29.66
N ILE A 502 4.88 -7.14 30.12
CA ILE A 502 4.08 -6.28 29.24
C ILE A 502 4.99 -5.30 28.50
N GLU A 503 5.86 -4.57 29.23
CA GLU A 503 6.80 -3.63 28.61
C GLU A 503 7.63 -4.30 27.53
N ALA A 504 8.29 -5.39 27.87
CA ALA A 504 9.17 -6.09 26.94
C ALA A 504 8.46 -6.64 25.70
N LEU A 505 7.21 -7.10 25.85
CA LEU A 505 6.40 -7.53 24.71
C LEU A 505 5.89 -6.35 23.88
N CYS A 506 5.52 -5.24 24.51
CA CYS A 506 5.11 -4.04 23.80
C CYS A 506 6.28 -3.42 23.02
N ASP A 507 7.47 -3.34 23.62
CA ASP A 507 8.70 -2.86 22.96
C ASP A 507 9.04 -3.70 21.70
N GLU A 508 8.70 -4.99 21.68
CA GLU A 508 8.94 -5.83 20.52
C GLU A 508 7.79 -5.84 19.49
N LEU A 509 6.56 -5.63 19.93
CA LEU A 509 5.36 -5.82 19.08
C LEU A 509 4.74 -4.51 18.60
N LEU A 510 4.91 -3.40 19.32
CA LEU A 510 4.34 -2.11 18.94
C LEU A 510 5.34 -1.28 18.14
N PRO A 511 4.87 -0.54 17.14
CA PRO A 511 5.70 0.41 16.40
C PRO A 511 5.97 1.71 17.15
N VAL A 512 5.25 1.97 18.24
CA VAL A 512 5.32 3.19 19.04
C VAL A 512 5.22 2.84 20.53
N PRO A 513 5.68 3.72 21.44
CA PRO A 513 5.61 3.48 22.87
C PRO A 513 4.19 3.24 23.39
N LEU A 514 4.06 2.37 24.38
CA LEU A 514 2.80 2.05 25.04
C LEU A 514 2.28 3.25 25.85
N SER A 515 1.01 3.62 25.66
CA SER A 515 0.34 4.63 26.48
C SER A 515 0.04 4.11 27.89
N GLU A 516 -0.08 5.03 28.87
CA GLU A 516 -0.41 4.65 30.25
C GLU A 516 -1.81 4.00 30.36
N THR A 517 -2.75 4.46 29.58
CA THR A 517 -4.12 3.87 29.55
C THR A 517 -4.07 2.42 29.06
N SER A 518 -3.37 2.17 27.96
CA SER A 518 -3.20 0.82 27.40
C SER A 518 -2.41 -0.08 28.36
N ARG A 519 -1.37 0.46 29.03
CA ARG A 519 -0.59 -0.23 30.05
C ARG A 519 -1.46 -0.76 31.18
N ILE A 520 -2.33 0.08 31.74
CA ILE A 520 -3.23 -0.30 32.85
C ILE A 520 -4.15 -1.43 32.37
N ALA A 521 -4.74 -1.31 31.19
CA ALA A 521 -5.65 -2.34 30.65
C ALA A 521 -4.97 -3.70 30.46
N LEU A 522 -3.73 -3.70 29.94
CA LEU A 522 -2.93 -4.93 29.78
C LEU A 522 -2.54 -5.55 31.12
N LEU A 523 -2.19 -4.72 32.11
CA LEU A 523 -1.88 -5.19 33.47
C LEU A 523 -3.09 -5.84 34.14
N ASP A 524 -4.26 -5.24 34.03
CA ASP A 524 -5.49 -5.79 34.60
C ASP A 524 -5.88 -7.13 33.93
N PHE A 525 -5.74 -7.21 32.60
CA PHE A 525 -5.92 -8.46 31.86
C PHE A 525 -4.95 -9.55 32.38
N LEU A 526 -3.65 -9.26 32.43
CA LEU A 526 -2.63 -10.24 32.80
C LEU A 526 -2.80 -10.71 34.25
N ARG A 527 -3.14 -9.80 35.17
CA ARG A 527 -3.44 -10.11 36.57
C ARG A 527 -4.67 -11.03 36.69
N ALA A 528 -5.73 -10.77 35.93
CA ALA A 528 -6.92 -11.61 35.91
C ALA A 528 -6.62 -13.03 35.43
N GLU A 529 -5.91 -13.16 34.31
CA GLU A 529 -5.51 -14.45 33.74
C GLU A 529 -4.60 -15.25 34.68
N ARG A 530 -3.61 -14.59 35.25
CA ARG A 530 -2.69 -15.19 36.22
C ARG A 530 -3.44 -15.62 37.50
N GLY A 531 -4.37 -14.78 38.00
CA GLY A 531 -5.23 -15.10 39.13
C GLY A 531 -6.11 -16.34 38.88
N ALA A 532 -6.67 -16.49 37.68
CA ALA A 532 -7.44 -17.67 37.28
C ALA A 532 -6.58 -18.95 37.28
N LEU A 533 -5.27 -18.84 37.11
CA LEU A 533 -4.32 -19.94 37.23
C LEU A 533 -3.78 -20.13 38.65
N MET A 534 -4.22 -19.33 39.62
CA MET A 534 -3.74 -19.34 41.02
C MET A 534 -2.22 -19.13 41.17
N LEU A 535 -1.62 -18.30 40.31
CA LEU A 535 -0.20 -18.02 40.29
C LEU A 535 0.15 -16.65 40.90
N GLU A 536 1.30 -16.56 41.55
CA GLU A 536 1.87 -15.30 42.01
C GLU A 536 2.51 -14.51 40.86
N ASP A 537 2.71 -13.19 41.05
CA ASP A 537 3.44 -12.35 40.13
C ASP A 537 4.86 -12.91 39.86
N GLY A 538 5.22 -12.92 38.58
CA GLY A 538 6.48 -13.51 38.11
C GLY A 538 6.48 -15.05 37.92
N LYS A 539 5.35 -15.72 38.12
CA LYS A 539 5.23 -17.19 38.00
C LYS A 539 4.47 -17.65 36.77
N LEU A 540 3.98 -16.75 35.91
CA LEU A 540 3.20 -17.11 34.71
C LEU A 540 3.93 -18.13 33.82
N LEU A 541 5.20 -17.90 33.52
CA LEU A 541 5.99 -18.76 32.62
C LEU A 541 6.17 -20.20 33.15
N SER A 542 5.99 -20.42 34.45
CA SER A 542 6.03 -21.77 35.03
C SER A 542 4.80 -22.62 34.70
N ALA A 543 3.74 -22.04 34.16
CA ALA A 543 2.50 -22.75 33.80
C ALA A 543 2.56 -23.51 32.45
N GLY A 544 3.71 -23.52 31.76
CA GLY A 544 3.92 -24.30 30.54
C GLY A 544 2.96 -23.91 29.41
N ALA A 545 2.20 -24.87 28.89
CA ALA A 545 1.26 -24.62 27.77
C ALA A 545 0.18 -23.56 28.10
N LYS A 546 -0.24 -23.46 29.37
CA LYS A 546 -1.21 -22.44 29.80
C LYS A 546 -0.60 -21.03 29.76
N ALA A 547 0.71 -20.90 30.05
CA ALA A 547 1.42 -19.63 29.90
C ALA A 547 1.43 -19.18 28.42
N GLU A 548 1.73 -20.11 27.50
CA GLU A 548 1.72 -19.80 26.06
C GLU A 548 0.34 -19.31 25.60
N ASP A 549 -0.73 -19.93 26.06
CA ASP A 549 -2.11 -19.55 25.72
C ASP A 549 -2.45 -18.14 26.25
N VAL A 550 -2.06 -17.81 27.50
CA VAL A 550 -2.23 -16.46 28.06
C VAL A 550 -1.39 -15.44 27.29
N LEU A 551 -0.15 -15.76 26.95
CA LEU A 551 0.73 -14.85 26.21
C LEU A 551 0.23 -14.59 24.79
N ARG A 552 -0.34 -15.59 24.10
CA ARG A 552 -0.97 -15.40 22.79
C ARG A 552 -2.15 -14.43 22.88
N ARG A 553 -3.03 -14.57 23.88
CA ARG A 553 -4.14 -13.64 24.12
C ARG A 553 -3.64 -12.24 24.50
N LEU A 554 -2.59 -12.13 25.31
CA LEU A 554 -1.95 -10.85 25.63
C LEU A 554 -1.37 -10.18 24.36
N ALA A 555 -0.63 -10.92 23.55
CA ALA A 555 -0.09 -10.40 22.30
C ALA A 555 -1.19 -9.98 21.31
N HIS A 556 -2.32 -10.71 21.27
CA HIS A 556 -3.50 -10.31 20.49
C HIS A 556 -4.07 -8.97 20.96
N LEU A 557 -4.21 -8.78 22.28
CA LEU A 557 -4.64 -7.50 22.84
C LEU A 557 -3.65 -6.38 22.50
N ILE A 558 -2.35 -6.60 22.65
CA ILE A 558 -1.30 -5.63 22.30
C ILE A 558 -1.44 -5.20 20.82
N LEU A 559 -1.55 -6.15 19.89
CA LEU A 559 -1.69 -5.86 18.46
C LEU A 559 -3.05 -5.31 18.05
N SER A 560 -4.03 -5.32 18.97
CA SER A 560 -5.35 -4.68 18.79
C SER A 560 -5.42 -3.27 19.38
N LEU A 561 -4.38 -2.80 20.06
CA LEU A 561 -4.30 -1.45 20.61
C LEU A 561 -4.23 -0.38 19.52
N PRO A 562 -4.63 0.87 19.81
CA PRO A 562 -4.41 2.01 18.91
C PRO A 562 -2.94 2.17 18.51
N GLU A 563 -2.02 1.96 19.44
CA GLU A 563 -0.56 2.04 19.22
C GLU A 563 -0.07 1.09 18.12
N ALA A 564 -0.70 -0.07 17.98
CA ALA A 564 -0.36 -1.03 16.93
C ALA A 564 -0.81 -0.59 15.52
N GLN A 565 -1.68 0.41 15.42
CA GLN A 565 -2.19 0.94 14.15
C GLN A 565 -1.27 2.04 13.58
N LEU A 566 -0.34 2.52 14.36
CA LEU A 566 0.57 3.61 14.03
C LEU A 566 1.89 3.09 13.42
N GLY A 567 2.68 4.02 12.83
CA GLY A 567 3.94 3.62 12.25
C GLY A 567 4.86 4.79 11.87
#